data_602760c8f65141bb88bf32c8896b1e1f
#
_entry.id   602760c8f65141bb88bf32c8896b1e1f
#
_cell.length_a   1.000
_cell.length_b   1.000
_cell.length_c   1.000
_cell.angle_alpha   90.00
_cell.angle_beta   90.00
_cell.angle_gamma   90.00
#
_symmetry.space_group_name_H-M   'P 1'
#
loop_
_entity.id
_entity.type
_entity.pdbx_description
1 polymer ?
#
loop_
_entity_poly.entity_id
_entity_poly.type
_entity_poly.pdbx_seq_one_letter_code
_entity_poly.pdbx_strand_id
1 'polypeptide(L)'
;DILGDVYEYLIAEFAGASGKKAGEFYTPHEVSRVLAKLVTYVSTDSSEEAKEVIEHASRPFMVYDPTMGSGSLLLTVQHELKSETDNPDTARVHFFGQEINRTTYNLARMNLMMHDVKYQYMDLRCADTLESDWPNGMDENGIDHPEFFDAVVANPPYSLKWDNAESKLKDPRFKDYGKLAPKSKADYAFVEHGIYHLKPSGRMAIVLPHGVLFRGAAEGTIRKAIIDKNY
;
A
#
# COMPACT_ATOMS: atom_id res chain seq x y z
N ASP A 1 1.82 6.23 -22.30
CA ASP A 1 1.86 7.71 -22.30
C ASP A 1 3.31 8.18 -22.21
N ILE A 2 3.83 8.74 -23.33
CA ILE A 2 5.24 9.11 -23.49
C ILE A 2 5.73 10.05 -22.36
N LEU A 3 4.89 10.98 -21.91
CA LEU A 3 5.26 11.96 -20.90
C LEU A 3 5.40 11.31 -19.51
N GLY A 4 4.48 10.43 -19.16
CA GLY A 4 4.51 9.66 -17.93
C GLY A 4 5.72 8.71 -17.89
N ASP A 5 5.98 7.98 -18.98
CA ASP A 5 7.10 7.05 -19.10
C ASP A 5 8.46 7.76 -18.96
N VAL A 6 8.59 8.94 -19.58
CA VAL A 6 9.81 9.79 -19.44
C VAL A 6 9.95 10.27 -17.99
N TYR A 7 8.86 10.64 -17.33
CA TYR A 7 8.90 11.09 -15.95
C TYR A 7 9.31 9.97 -14.99
N GLU A 8 8.76 8.76 -15.16
CA GLU A 8 9.17 7.58 -14.37
C GLU A 8 10.64 7.22 -14.58
N TYR A 9 11.12 7.26 -15.84
CA TYR A 9 12.52 7.06 -16.14
C TYR A 9 13.43 8.05 -15.40
N LEU A 10 13.07 9.34 -15.40
CA LEU A 10 13.82 10.37 -14.67
C LEU A 10 13.81 10.12 -13.16
N ILE A 11 12.68 9.73 -12.56
CA ILE A 11 12.60 9.36 -11.15
C ILE A 11 13.55 8.20 -10.84
N ALA A 12 13.55 7.15 -11.66
CA ALA A 12 14.41 5.99 -11.49
C ALA A 12 15.90 6.37 -11.59
N GLU A 13 16.30 7.20 -12.55
CA GLU A 13 17.66 7.71 -12.70
C GLU A 13 18.10 8.56 -11.50
N PHE A 14 17.26 9.49 -11.04
CA PHE A 14 17.54 10.28 -9.84
C PHE A 14 17.63 9.43 -8.58
N ALA A 15 16.79 8.39 -8.48
CA ALA A 15 16.87 7.42 -7.40
C ALA A 15 18.20 6.67 -7.45
N GLY A 16 18.65 6.19 -8.60
CA GLY A 16 19.94 5.54 -8.78
C GLY A 16 21.15 6.42 -8.44
N ALA A 17 21.09 7.71 -8.79
CA ALA A 17 22.17 8.66 -8.58
C ALA A 17 22.29 9.15 -7.11
N SER A 18 21.23 9.08 -6.31
CA SER A 18 21.17 9.60 -4.95
C SER A 18 21.74 8.67 -3.87
N GLY A 19 22.23 7.48 -4.22
CA GLY A 19 22.85 6.52 -3.30
C GLY A 19 21.86 5.86 -2.34
N LYS A 20 22.30 5.53 -1.10
CA LYS A 20 21.48 4.76 -0.12
C LYS A 20 20.11 5.34 0.21
N LYS A 21 19.86 6.63 -0.03
CA LYS A 21 18.55 7.26 0.16
C LYS A 21 17.60 7.05 -1.03
N ALA A 22 18.10 6.59 -2.15
CA ALA A 22 17.33 6.41 -3.37
C ALA A 22 16.36 5.21 -3.29
N GLY A 23 16.74 4.13 -2.63
CA GLY A 23 15.88 2.97 -2.41
C GLY A 23 14.65 3.23 -1.53
N GLU A 24 14.59 4.39 -0.87
CA GLU A 24 13.44 4.83 -0.08
C GLU A 24 12.34 5.48 -0.94
N PHE A 25 12.63 5.80 -2.22
CA PHE A 25 11.69 6.55 -3.08
C PHE A 25 11.18 5.76 -4.29
N TYR A 26 11.82 4.67 -4.63
CA TYR A 26 11.52 3.95 -5.86
C TYR A 26 11.60 2.44 -5.67
N THR A 27 10.54 1.76 -6.03
CA THR A 27 10.49 0.28 -6.08
C THR A 27 10.89 -0.17 -7.49
N PRO A 28 11.87 -1.10 -7.65
CA PRO A 28 12.22 -1.63 -8.96
C PRO A 28 11.00 -2.15 -9.73
N HIS A 29 10.95 -1.87 -11.03
CA HIS A 29 9.78 -2.16 -11.86
C HIS A 29 9.35 -3.64 -11.80
N GLU A 30 10.31 -4.56 -11.83
CA GLU A 30 10.03 -6.00 -11.75
C GLU A 30 9.38 -6.39 -10.42
N VAL A 31 9.81 -5.77 -9.32
CA VAL A 31 9.21 -5.99 -8.00
C VAL A 31 7.80 -5.40 -7.97
N SER A 32 7.62 -4.18 -8.46
CA SER A 32 6.30 -3.53 -8.56
C SER A 32 5.31 -4.39 -9.35
N ARG A 33 5.74 -4.97 -10.48
CA ARG A 33 4.90 -5.88 -11.28
C ARG A 33 4.50 -7.14 -10.52
N VAL A 34 5.41 -7.73 -9.75
CA VAL A 34 5.07 -8.91 -8.94
C VAL A 34 4.01 -8.55 -7.89
N LEU A 35 4.19 -7.44 -7.17
CA LEU A 35 3.19 -7.01 -6.18
C LEU A 35 1.85 -6.70 -6.85
N ALA A 36 1.87 -5.95 -7.94
CA ALA A 36 0.65 -5.61 -8.67
C ALA A 36 -0.10 -6.88 -9.12
N LYS A 37 0.58 -7.84 -9.73
CA LYS A 37 -0.02 -9.12 -10.16
C LYS A 37 -0.61 -9.91 -8.98
N LEU A 38 0.05 -9.94 -7.83
CA LEU A 38 -0.45 -10.63 -6.65
C LEU A 38 -1.78 -10.05 -6.14
N VAL A 39 -1.95 -8.74 -6.17
CA VAL A 39 -3.17 -8.08 -5.67
C VAL A 39 -4.28 -7.97 -6.71
N THR A 40 -3.95 -8.04 -7.99
CA THR A 40 -4.93 -8.00 -9.08
C THR A 40 -5.31 -9.39 -9.61
N TYR A 41 -4.58 -10.44 -9.19
CA TYR A 41 -4.79 -11.79 -9.68
C TYR A 41 -6.24 -12.27 -9.43
N VAL A 42 -6.90 -12.70 -10.49
CA VAL A 42 -8.19 -13.35 -10.44
C VAL A 42 -7.97 -14.83 -10.74
N SER A 43 -8.41 -15.71 -9.84
CA SER A 43 -8.33 -17.16 -10.08
C SER A 43 -9.21 -17.52 -11.26
N THR A 44 -8.64 -18.16 -12.25
CA THR A 44 -9.40 -18.69 -13.41
C THR A 44 -10.24 -19.92 -13.05
N ASP A 45 -9.98 -20.52 -11.88
CA ASP A 45 -10.74 -21.66 -11.36
C ASP A 45 -12.00 -21.25 -10.57
N SER A 46 -12.12 -19.98 -10.22
CA SER A 46 -13.31 -19.43 -9.62
C SER A 46 -14.27 -18.99 -10.73
N SER A 47 -15.50 -19.51 -10.65
CA SER A 47 -16.65 -19.27 -11.50
C SER A 47 -16.79 -17.80 -11.99
N GLU A 48 -17.66 -17.57 -12.95
CA GLU A 48 -18.03 -16.27 -13.55
C GLU A 48 -18.18 -15.11 -12.55
N GLU A 49 -18.41 -15.40 -11.25
CA GLU A 49 -18.47 -14.41 -10.18
C GLU A 49 -17.19 -13.57 -10.01
N ALA A 50 -16.00 -14.13 -10.24
CA ALA A 50 -14.75 -13.37 -10.11
C ALA A 50 -14.52 -12.43 -11.31
N LYS A 51 -14.99 -12.79 -12.49
CA LYS A 51 -15.01 -11.90 -13.66
C LYS A 51 -16.04 -10.80 -13.48
N GLU A 52 -17.22 -11.12 -12.95
CA GLU A 52 -18.28 -10.16 -12.62
C GLU A 52 -17.81 -9.08 -11.64
N VAL A 53 -16.99 -9.43 -10.66
CA VAL A 53 -16.44 -8.47 -9.69
C VAL A 53 -15.54 -7.41 -10.36
N ILE A 54 -14.84 -7.76 -11.43
CA ILE A 54 -13.99 -6.81 -12.17
C ILE A 54 -14.81 -6.05 -13.23
N GLU A 55 -15.70 -6.72 -13.94
CA GLU A 55 -16.48 -6.13 -15.06
C GLU A 55 -17.69 -5.29 -14.61
N HIS A 56 -18.31 -5.64 -13.49
CA HIS A 56 -19.52 -4.96 -13.01
C HIS A 56 -19.33 -4.11 -11.76
N ALA A 57 -18.10 -3.79 -11.37
CA ALA A 57 -17.90 -2.88 -10.27
C ALA A 57 -18.47 -1.51 -10.64
N SER A 58 -19.65 -1.21 -10.14
CA SER A 58 -20.28 0.12 -10.18
C SER A 58 -19.44 1.21 -9.49
N ARG A 59 -18.33 0.83 -8.91
CA ARG A 59 -17.37 1.65 -8.18
C ARG A 59 -15.93 1.42 -8.69
N PRO A 60 -15.04 2.41 -8.53
CA PRO A 60 -13.61 2.22 -8.81
C PRO A 60 -12.98 1.12 -7.95
N PHE A 61 -11.98 0.44 -8.50
CA PHE A 61 -11.07 -0.42 -7.72
C PHE A 61 -10.21 0.47 -6.84
N MET A 62 -10.27 0.26 -5.53
CA MET A 62 -9.58 1.08 -4.56
C MET A 62 -8.25 0.46 -4.18
N VAL A 63 -7.16 1.15 -4.47
CA VAL A 63 -5.80 0.72 -4.11
C VAL A 63 -5.15 1.71 -3.16
N TYR A 64 -4.47 1.19 -2.14
CA TYR A 64 -3.79 1.97 -1.12
C TYR A 64 -2.31 1.60 -1.01
N ASP A 65 -1.47 2.62 -0.96
CA ASP A 65 -0.05 2.49 -0.60
C ASP A 65 0.27 3.41 0.61
N PRO A 66 0.45 2.84 1.80
CA PRO A 66 0.76 3.60 3.02
C PRO A 66 2.16 4.23 3.03
N THR A 67 3.00 3.90 2.05
CA THR A 67 4.39 4.39 1.92
C THR A 67 4.73 4.66 0.46
N MET A 68 3.85 5.43 -0.20
CA MET A 68 3.74 5.47 -1.66
C MET A 68 4.99 5.95 -2.41
N GLY A 69 5.93 6.59 -1.74
CA GLY A 69 7.12 7.12 -2.41
C GLY A 69 6.76 8.01 -3.60
N SER A 70 7.23 7.65 -4.78
CA SER A 70 6.92 8.34 -6.05
C SER A 70 5.54 7.98 -6.64
N GLY A 71 4.78 7.05 -6.04
CA GLY A 71 3.50 6.58 -6.55
C GLY A 71 3.59 5.56 -7.70
N SER A 72 4.79 5.17 -8.12
CA SER A 72 4.99 4.25 -9.25
C SER A 72 4.35 2.87 -9.00
N LEU A 73 4.36 2.39 -7.75
CA LEU A 73 3.73 1.10 -7.41
C LEU A 73 2.21 1.15 -7.60
N LEU A 74 1.56 2.26 -7.25
CA LEU A 74 0.13 2.50 -7.50
C LEU A 74 -0.20 2.47 -9.00
N LEU A 75 0.62 3.14 -9.82
CA LEU A 75 0.47 3.15 -11.29
C LEU A 75 0.66 1.75 -11.90
N THR A 76 1.59 0.96 -11.35
CA THR A 76 1.79 -0.42 -11.80
C THR A 76 0.55 -1.28 -11.57
N VAL A 77 -0.16 -1.10 -10.44
CA VAL A 77 -1.43 -1.79 -10.17
C VAL A 77 -2.49 -1.42 -11.23
N GLN A 78 -2.61 -0.13 -11.58
CA GLN A 78 -3.52 0.30 -12.64
C GLN A 78 -3.17 -0.35 -13.99
N HIS A 79 -1.88 -0.40 -14.31
CA HIS A 79 -1.42 -0.99 -15.56
C HIS A 79 -1.77 -2.47 -15.67
N GLU A 80 -1.54 -3.25 -14.60
CA GLU A 80 -1.90 -4.67 -14.57
C GLU A 80 -3.42 -4.86 -14.66
N LEU A 81 -4.23 -4.08 -13.96
CA LEU A 81 -5.69 -4.13 -14.07
C LEU A 81 -6.19 -3.86 -15.50
N LYS A 82 -5.60 -2.87 -16.17
CA LYS A 82 -5.94 -2.56 -17.58
C LYS A 82 -5.55 -3.69 -18.53
N SER A 83 -4.46 -4.39 -18.23
CA SER A 83 -3.99 -5.52 -19.05
C SER A 83 -4.85 -6.78 -18.88
N GLU A 84 -5.55 -6.90 -17.77
CA GLU A 84 -6.40 -8.07 -17.45
C GLU A 84 -7.85 -7.92 -17.94
N THR A 85 -8.23 -6.76 -18.50
CA THR A 85 -9.60 -6.50 -18.96
C THR A 85 -9.67 -6.34 -20.49
N ASP A 86 -10.73 -6.87 -21.10
CA ASP A 86 -11.01 -6.69 -22.54
C ASP A 86 -11.38 -5.25 -22.88
N ASN A 87 -11.74 -4.43 -21.90
CA ASN A 87 -12.06 -3.02 -22.07
C ASN A 87 -11.30 -2.16 -21.04
N PRO A 88 -10.09 -1.68 -21.40
CA PRO A 88 -9.25 -0.87 -20.50
C PRO A 88 -9.91 0.42 -19.98
N ASP A 89 -10.89 0.96 -20.73
CA ASP A 89 -11.58 2.20 -20.34
C ASP A 89 -12.55 2.01 -19.18
N THR A 90 -12.92 0.77 -18.87
CA THR A 90 -13.79 0.44 -17.72
C THR A 90 -13.01 0.21 -16.43
N ALA A 91 -11.72 -0.05 -16.52
CA ALA A 91 -10.84 -0.23 -15.36
C ALA A 91 -10.61 1.09 -14.63
N ARG A 92 -11.58 1.52 -13.83
CA ARG A 92 -11.43 2.70 -12.98
C ARG A 92 -10.68 2.34 -11.72
N VAL A 93 -9.62 3.07 -11.43
CA VAL A 93 -8.83 2.91 -10.20
C VAL A 93 -8.92 4.20 -9.40
N HIS A 94 -9.16 4.07 -8.10
CA HIS A 94 -9.07 5.16 -7.13
C HIS A 94 -7.85 4.93 -6.25
N PHE A 95 -6.94 5.88 -6.29
CA PHE A 95 -5.64 5.80 -5.65
C PHE A 95 -5.68 6.46 -4.29
N PHE A 96 -5.22 5.74 -3.28
CA PHE A 96 -4.96 6.26 -1.95
C PHE A 96 -3.48 6.09 -1.65
N GLY A 97 -2.85 7.12 -1.10
CA GLY A 97 -1.43 7.04 -0.81
C GLY A 97 -0.99 7.97 0.31
N GLN A 98 -0.03 7.51 1.09
CA GLN A 98 0.55 8.28 2.18
C GLN A 98 2.08 8.34 2.04
N GLU A 99 2.65 9.51 2.28
CA GLU A 99 4.10 9.75 2.21
C GLU A 99 4.49 10.79 3.24
N ILE A 100 5.49 10.49 4.06
CA ILE A 100 5.95 11.40 5.11
C ILE A 100 6.78 12.56 4.56
N ASN A 101 7.54 12.33 3.50
CA ASN A 101 8.40 13.34 2.90
C ASN A 101 7.60 14.21 1.91
N ARG A 102 7.51 15.51 2.19
CA ARG A 102 6.74 16.44 1.36
C ARG A 102 7.23 16.54 -0.08
N THR A 103 8.53 16.48 -0.31
CA THR A 103 9.08 16.51 -1.67
C THR A 103 8.66 15.28 -2.46
N THR A 104 8.81 14.11 -1.86
CA THR A 104 8.42 12.83 -2.45
C THR A 104 6.91 12.74 -2.65
N TYR A 105 6.12 13.24 -1.69
CA TYR A 105 4.67 13.40 -1.84
C TYR A 105 4.29 14.24 -3.07
N ASN A 106 4.98 15.37 -3.29
CA ASN A 106 4.73 16.19 -4.48
C ASN A 106 5.14 15.49 -5.78
N LEU A 107 6.24 14.71 -5.76
CA LEU A 107 6.64 13.89 -6.90
C LEU A 107 5.56 12.85 -7.22
N ALA A 108 5.02 12.16 -6.23
CA ALA A 108 3.92 11.20 -6.43
C ALA A 108 2.70 11.85 -7.09
N ARG A 109 2.28 13.01 -6.59
CA ARG A 109 1.16 13.76 -7.19
C ARG A 109 1.42 14.10 -8.66
N MET A 110 2.61 14.61 -8.95
CA MET A 110 3.00 14.91 -10.34
C MET A 110 3.02 13.66 -11.19
N ASN A 111 3.56 12.55 -10.67
CA ASN A 111 3.64 11.28 -11.38
C ASN A 111 2.25 10.76 -11.78
N LEU A 112 1.30 10.71 -10.83
CA LEU A 112 -0.06 10.30 -11.12
C LEU A 112 -0.73 11.23 -12.16
N MET A 113 -0.54 12.54 -12.04
CA MET A 113 -1.09 13.53 -12.99
C MET A 113 -0.49 13.37 -14.40
N MET A 114 0.81 13.06 -14.52
CA MET A 114 1.48 12.81 -15.80
C MET A 114 0.97 11.53 -16.48
N HIS A 115 0.41 10.59 -15.72
CA HIS A 115 -0.25 9.37 -16.20
C HIS A 115 -1.79 9.54 -16.32
N ASP A 116 -2.26 10.76 -16.49
CA ASP A 116 -3.69 11.11 -16.72
C ASP A 116 -4.63 10.67 -15.58
N VAL A 117 -4.12 10.46 -14.37
CA VAL A 117 -4.97 10.20 -13.22
C VAL A 117 -5.72 11.48 -12.86
N LYS A 118 -7.05 11.43 -12.93
CA LYS A 118 -7.89 12.58 -12.60
C LYS A 118 -7.89 12.83 -11.09
N TYR A 119 -7.88 14.11 -10.71
CA TYR A 119 -7.83 14.53 -9.31
C TYR A 119 -8.90 13.85 -8.42
N GLN A 120 -10.09 13.63 -8.94
CA GLN A 120 -11.19 12.97 -8.22
C GLN A 120 -10.95 11.48 -7.91
N TYR A 121 -9.91 10.88 -8.45
CA TYR A 121 -9.51 9.49 -8.22
C TYR A 121 -8.14 9.40 -7.53
N MET A 122 -7.75 10.47 -6.83
CA MET A 122 -6.42 10.58 -6.22
C MET A 122 -6.52 11.22 -4.84
N ASP A 123 -6.60 10.38 -3.81
CA ASP A 123 -6.55 10.79 -2.41
C ASP A 123 -5.17 10.50 -1.84
N LEU A 124 -4.34 11.55 -1.77
CA LEU A 124 -2.97 11.44 -1.29
C LEU A 124 -2.76 12.35 -0.08
N ARG A 125 -2.02 11.86 0.91
CA ARG A 125 -1.73 12.58 2.15
C ARG A 125 -0.23 12.64 2.44
N CYS A 126 0.23 13.81 2.87
CA CYS A 126 1.59 13.98 3.40
C CYS A 126 1.56 13.87 4.93
N ALA A 127 1.79 12.66 5.45
CA ALA A 127 1.77 12.38 6.89
C ALA A 127 2.52 11.07 7.21
N ASP A 128 2.82 10.88 8.52
CA ASP A 128 3.37 9.63 9.03
C ASP A 128 2.25 8.60 9.21
N THR A 129 2.32 7.52 8.47
CA THR A 129 1.34 6.42 8.49
C THR A 129 1.22 5.76 9.86
N LEU A 130 2.31 5.66 10.62
CA LEU A 130 2.31 4.98 11.91
C LEU A 130 1.86 5.89 13.06
N GLU A 131 1.85 7.21 12.85
CA GLU A 131 1.41 8.18 13.86
C GLU A 131 -0.08 8.52 13.77
N SER A 132 -0.60 8.64 12.56
CA SER A 132 -2.02 8.92 12.39
C SER A 132 -2.67 7.93 11.43
N ASP A 133 -3.77 7.34 11.90
CA ASP A 133 -4.61 6.49 11.07
C ASP A 133 -5.23 7.30 9.94
N TRP A 134 -5.17 6.76 8.74
CA TRP A 134 -5.72 7.34 7.52
C TRP A 134 -5.80 6.26 6.41
N PRO A 135 -6.82 6.28 5.54
CA PRO A 135 -7.91 7.26 5.48
C PRO A 135 -8.96 7.08 6.56
N ASN A 136 -9.55 8.21 6.94
CA ASN A 136 -10.57 8.44 7.94
C ASN A 136 -10.05 8.31 9.38
N GLY A 137 -10.10 7.20 10.06
CA GLY A 137 -9.69 7.10 11.44
C GLY A 137 -10.78 7.51 12.44
N MET A 138 -10.40 7.87 13.68
CA MET A 138 -11.36 8.16 14.76
C MET A 138 -12.04 9.51 14.59
N ASP A 139 -13.34 9.52 14.81
CA ASP A 139 -14.16 10.73 14.93
C ASP A 139 -14.02 11.41 16.31
N GLU A 140 -14.74 12.53 16.50
CA GLU A 140 -14.75 13.29 17.75
C GLU A 140 -15.30 12.51 18.96
N ASN A 141 -16.04 11.42 18.72
CA ASN A 141 -16.59 10.54 19.74
C ASN A 141 -15.67 9.34 20.03
N GLY A 142 -14.51 9.24 19.36
CA GLY A 142 -13.59 8.13 19.46
C GLY A 142 -14.04 6.86 18.75
N ILE A 143 -14.99 6.98 17.80
CA ILE A 143 -15.41 5.88 16.95
C ILE A 143 -14.54 5.88 15.70
N ASP A 144 -13.95 4.73 15.39
CA ASP A 144 -13.10 4.56 14.24
C ASP A 144 -13.91 4.25 12.97
N HIS A 145 -13.58 4.95 11.89
CA HIS A 145 -14.26 4.87 10.59
C HIS A 145 -13.24 4.62 9.48
N PRO A 146 -12.52 3.49 9.47
CA PRO A 146 -11.48 3.26 8.48
C PRO A 146 -12.06 3.11 7.08
N GLU A 147 -11.31 3.59 6.08
CA GLU A 147 -11.54 3.21 4.69
C GLU A 147 -10.95 1.83 4.43
N PHE A 148 -11.64 1.02 3.62
CA PHE A 148 -11.21 -0.33 3.27
C PHE A 148 -10.94 -0.45 1.76
N PHE A 149 -9.85 -1.14 1.42
CA PHE A 149 -9.33 -1.22 0.06
C PHE A 149 -9.47 -2.61 -0.55
N ASP A 150 -9.59 -2.64 -1.87
CA ASP A 150 -9.54 -3.87 -2.66
C ASP A 150 -8.11 -4.40 -2.72
N ALA A 151 -7.12 -3.49 -2.76
CA ALA A 151 -5.71 -3.82 -2.71
C ALA A 151 -4.93 -2.88 -1.79
N VAL A 152 -3.99 -3.45 -1.03
CA VAL A 152 -2.93 -2.70 -0.35
C VAL A 152 -1.59 -3.16 -0.90
N VAL A 153 -0.78 -2.22 -1.37
CA VAL A 153 0.57 -2.48 -1.88
C VAL A 153 1.56 -1.59 -1.15
N ALA A 154 2.73 -2.11 -0.78
CA ALA A 154 3.70 -1.30 -0.07
C ALA A 154 5.13 -1.79 -0.26
N ASN A 155 6.07 -0.84 -0.28
CA ASN A 155 7.49 -1.06 -0.05
C ASN A 155 7.97 -0.09 1.04
N PRO A 156 7.68 -0.40 2.33
CA PRO A 156 8.00 0.49 3.43
C PRO A 156 9.51 0.55 3.70
N PRO A 157 10.00 1.61 4.37
CA PRO A 157 11.38 1.70 4.79
C PRO A 157 11.73 0.59 5.77
N TYR A 158 12.75 -0.22 5.44
CA TYR A 158 13.11 -1.39 6.23
C TYR A 158 13.71 -1.03 7.58
N SER A 159 13.27 -1.75 8.61
CA SER A 159 13.78 -1.58 9.98
C SER A 159 13.73 -0.12 10.46
N LEU A 160 12.68 0.59 10.08
CA LEU A 160 12.44 1.96 10.54
C LEU A 160 12.25 1.99 12.05
N LYS A 161 12.88 2.95 12.72
CA LYS A 161 12.57 3.28 14.12
C LYS A 161 11.25 4.03 14.18
N TRP A 162 10.36 3.62 15.07
CA TRP A 162 9.06 4.25 15.25
C TRP A 162 8.72 4.43 16.73
N ASP A 163 7.72 5.23 17.02
CA ASP A 163 7.18 5.32 18.37
C ASP A 163 6.23 4.15 18.63
N ASN A 164 6.66 3.22 19.50
CA ASN A 164 5.86 2.09 19.94
C ASN A 164 5.38 2.27 21.40
N ALA A 165 4.95 3.46 21.77
CA ALA A 165 4.40 3.73 23.08
C ALA A 165 3.22 2.77 23.38
N GLU A 166 3.08 2.34 24.66
CA GLU A 166 2.02 1.40 25.08
C GLU A 166 0.60 1.89 24.75
N SER A 167 0.42 3.20 24.62
CA SER A 167 -0.86 3.79 24.18
C SER A 167 -1.31 3.26 22.82
N LYS A 168 -0.38 2.89 21.94
CA LYS A 168 -0.68 2.31 20.62
C LYS A 168 -1.28 0.90 20.70
N LEU A 169 -1.22 0.21 21.84
CA LEU A 169 -1.99 -1.01 22.08
C LEU A 169 -3.53 -0.77 22.11
N LYS A 170 -3.95 0.49 22.23
CA LYS A 170 -5.37 0.87 22.13
C LYS A 170 -5.77 1.27 20.70
N ASP A 171 -4.79 1.47 19.82
CA ASP A 171 -5.03 1.78 18.41
C ASP A 171 -5.68 0.57 17.73
N PRO A 172 -6.82 0.74 17.06
CA PRO A 172 -7.53 -0.36 16.39
C PRO A 172 -6.64 -1.20 15.47
N ARG A 173 -5.65 -0.59 14.85
CA ARG A 173 -4.72 -1.24 13.92
C ARG A 173 -3.82 -2.28 14.59
N PHE A 174 -3.43 -2.05 15.86
CA PHE A 174 -2.39 -2.84 16.55
C PHE A 174 -2.90 -3.66 17.73
N LYS A 175 -4.10 -3.34 18.28
CA LYS A 175 -4.61 -3.90 19.54
C LYS A 175 -4.75 -5.43 19.54
N ASP A 176 -4.99 -6.05 18.39
CA ASP A 176 -5.42 -7.45 18.30
C ASP A 176 -4.28 -8.45 18.05
N TYR A 177 -3.03 -7.97 18.07
CA TYR A 177 -1.85 -8.81 17.79
C TYR A 177 -1.02 -9.17 19.03
N GLY A 178 -1.47 -8.72 20.23
CA GLY A 178 -0.91 -9.07 21.51
C GLY A 178 0.35 -8.31 21.90
N LYS A 179 1.12 -7.81 20.95
CA LYS A 179 2.31 -6.97 21.15
C LYS A 179 2.46 -5.97 20.03
N LEU A 180 3.11 -4.83 20.33
CA LEU A 180 3.55 -3.88 19.30
C LEU A 180 4.85 -4.36 18.65
N ALA A 181 5.04 -4.01 17.39
CA ALA A 181 6.30 -4.17 16.69
C ALA A 181 7.45 -3.51 17.48
N PRO A 182 8.69 -4.05 17.43
CA PRO A 182 9.81 -3.47 18.18
C PRO A 182 10.05 -2.00 17.80
N LYS A 183 10.40 -1.16 18.77
CA LYS A 183 10.74 0.25 18.57
C LYS A 183 11.80 0.49 17.47
N SER A 184 12.71 -0.46 17.31
CA SER A 184 13.79 -0.39 16.31
C SER A 184 13.40 -0.89 14.92
N LYS A 185 12.20 -1.46 14.75
CA LYS A 185 11.76 -2.13 13.51
C LYS A 185 10.25 -2.09 13.36
N ALA A 186 9.76 -1.13 12.60
CA ALA A 186 8.34 -0.95 12.31
C ALA A 186 7.80 -1.94 11.27
N ASP A 187 8.60 -2.91 10.80
CA ASP A 187 8.23 -3.80 9.69
C ASP A 187 6.82 -4.37 9.85
N TYR A 188 6.52 -4.97 11.03
CA TYR A 188 5.18 -5.50 11.31
C TYR A 188 4.12 -4.44 11.56
N ALA A 189 4.46 -3.23 12.02
CA ALA A 189 3.48 -2.17 12.18
C ALA A 189 2.88 -1.76 10.82
N PHE A 190 3.68 -1.76 9.75
CA PHE A 190 3.17 -1.55 8.38
C PHE A 190 2.30 -2.72 7.91
N VAL A 191 2.64 -3.96 8.27
CA VAL A 191 1.81 -5.14 7.96
C VAL A 191 0.45 -5.02 8.64
N GLU A 192 0.43 -4.76 9.95
CA GLU A 192 -0.78 -4.62 10.75
C GLU A 192 -1.66 -3.48 10.22
N HIS A 193 -1.07 -2.33 9.89
CA HIS A 193 -1.75 -1.20 9.28
C HIS A 193 -2.38 -1.58 7.93
N GLY A 194 -1.64 -2.25 7.06
CA GLY A 194 -2.16 -2.67 5.75
C GLY A 194 -3.30 -3.68 5.87
N ILE A 195 -3.18 -4.67 6.74
CA ILE A 195 -4.24 -5.67 7.00
C ILE A 195 -5.50 -4.98 7.55
N TYR A 196 -5.34 -4.00 8.44
CA TYR A 196 -6.46 -3.27 9.03
C TYR A 196 -7.34 -2.58 7.98
N HIS A 197 -6.74 -2.09 6.91
CA HIS A 197 -7.43 -1.40 5.82
C HIS A 197 -7.86 -2.31 4.66
N LEU A 198 -7.76 -3.62 4.78
CA LEU A 198 -8.24 -4.53 3.75
C LEU A 198 -9.74 -4.81 3.86
N LYS A 199 -10.43 -4.81 2.71
CA LYS A 199 -11.75 -5.43 2.61
C LYS A 199 -11.66 -6.93 2.89
N PRO A 200 -12.77 -7.61 3.25
CA PRO A 200 -12.77 -9.06 3.47
C PRO A 200 -12.23 -9.88 2.30
N SER A 201 -12.44 -9.42 1.05
CA SER A 201 -11.90 -10.02 -0.17
C SER A 201 -10.64 -9.31 -0.69
N GLY A 202 -10.18 -8.29 0.02
CA GLY A 202 -9.00 -7.50 -0.36
C GLY A 202 -7.71 -8.29 -0.28
N ARG A 203 -6.70 -7.85 -1.03
CA ARG A 203 -5.38 -8.48 -1.06
C ARG A 203 -4.29 -7.48 -0.74
N MET A 204 -3.27 -7.96 -0.01
CA MET A 204 -2.10 -7.17 0.31
C MET A 204 -0.84 -7.82 -0.23
N ALA A 205 0.02 -7.02 -0.84
CA ALA A 205 1.37 -7.40 -1.20
C ALA A 205 2.36 -6.36 -0.68
N ILE A 206 3.34 -6.79 0.12
CA ILE A 206 4.30 -5.92 0.78
C ILE A 206 5.71 -6.47 0.65
N VAL A 207 6.67 -5.58 0.36
CA VAL A 207 8.10 -5.94 0.35
C VAL A 207 8.68 -5.71 1.75
N LEU A 208 9.30 -6.74 2.31
CA LEU A 208 9.88 -6.70 3.64
C LEU A 208 11.25 -7.39 3.68
N PRO A 209 12.12 -7.05 4.64
CA PRO A 209 13.36 -7.77 4.84
C PRO A 209 13.05 -9.23 5.27
N HIS A 210 13.76 -10.20 4.70
CA HIS A 210 13.52 -11.63 4.96
C HIS A 210 13.50 -12.02 6.43
N GLY A 211 14.15 -11.24 7.29
CA GLY A 211 14.17 -11.44 8.74
C GLY A 211 12.80 -11.49 9.40
N VAL A 212 11.76 -10.84 8.83
CA VAL A 212 10.40 -10.87 9.36
C VAL A 212 9.83 -12.29 9.43
N LEU A 213 10.33 -13.21 8.61
CA LEU A 213 9.85 -14.60 8.55
C LEU A 213 10.31 -15.45 9.75
N PHE A 214 11.42 -15.09 10.40
CA PHE A 214 12.01 -15.94 11.44
C PHE A 214 12.41 -15.22 12.73
N ARG A 215 12.41 -13.88 12.78
CA ARG A 215 12.68 -13.16 14.03
C ARG A 215 11.64 -13.51 15.09
N GLY A 216 12.10 -13.72 16.32
CA GLY A 216 11.29 -14.10 17.48
C GLY A 216 10.73 -12.90 18.26
N ALA A 217 10.49 -13.08 19.56
CA ALA A 217 9.98 -12.09 20.50
C ALA A 217 8.67 -11.44 20.01
N ALA A 218 8.56 -10.11 19.99
CA ALA A 218 7.35 -9.41 19.59
C ALA A 218 6.92 -9.72 18.15
N GLU A 219 7.87 -9.75 17.20
CA GLU A 219 7.58 -10.09 15.80
C GLU A 219 7.05 -11.52 15.66
N GLY A 220 7.59 -12.49 16.42
CA GLY A 220 7.05 -13.85 16.45
C GLY A 220 5.62 -13.92 17.00
N THR A 221 5.29 -13.11 18.00
CA THR A 221 3.91 -13.03 18.55
C THR A 221 2.94 -12.46 17.51
N ILE A 222 3.30 -11.36 16.85
CA ILE A 222 2.47 -10.73 15.82
C ILE A 222 2.27 -11.68 14.64
N ARG A 223 3.36 -12.28 14.14
CA ARG A 223 3.29 -13.25 13.04
C ARG A 223 2.37 -14.42 13.35
N LYS A 224 2.44 -14.97 14.58
CA LYS A 224 1.55 -16.02 15.03
C LYS A 224 0.09 -15.55 15.00
N ALA A 225 -0.18 -14.35 15.52
CA ALA A 225 -1.54 -13.80 15.55
C ALA A 225 -2.11 -13.59 14.13
N ILE A 226 -1.29 -13.14 13.17
CA ILE A 226 -1.67 -13.02 11.75
C ILE A 226 -2.08 -14.38 11.18
N ILE A 227 -1.25 -15.42 11.41
CA ILE A 227 -1.53 -16.80 10.93
C ILE A 227 -2.79 -17.38 11.61
N ASP A 228 -2.93 -17.21 12.93
CA ASP A 228 -4.07 -17.71 13.69
C ASP A 228 -5.40 -17.04 13.25
N LYS A 229 -5.34 -15.81 12.76
CA LYS A 229 -6.48 -15.08 12.17
C LYS A 229 -6.75 -15.45 10.69
N ASN A 230 -5.90 -16.28 10.09
CA ASN A 230 -6.00 -16.74 8.71
C ASN A 230 -5.89 -15.60 7.67
N TYR A 231 -4.98 -14.63 7.94
CA TYR A 231 -4.62 -13.57 6.99
C TYR A 231 -3.47 -14.03 6.08
#